data_6dee69cd1938e1a58e85bd30d241c9fe
#
_entry.id   6dee69cd1938e1a58e85bd30d241c9fe
#
_cell.length_a   1.000
_cell.length_b   1.000
_cell.length_c   1.000
_cell.angle_alpha   90.00
_cell.angle_beta   90.00
_cell.angle_gamma   90.00
#
_symmetry.space_group_name_H-M   'P 1'
#
loop_
_entity.id
_entity.type
_entity.pdbx_description
1 polymer ?
#
loop_
_entity_poly.entity_id
_entity_poly.type
_entity_poly.pdbx_seq_one_letter_code
_entity_poly.pdbx_strand_id
1 'polypeptide(L)'
;MERSRLLRTGAMERMMYCMLHATGSKKELTARTYYVLVSDLLEHDEVQRLKQFRHHVHTTRFQHSLNVSYYSYWLCRRFHWDAVSAARAGLLHDLYFYETSEYDREQAPNQISHLTFHPKLALLNASMRFSLNAMEKDIIVHHMWPISRQRPQYKESFVVSFVDKYVAVLEYFAPLFRRMRASAA
;
A
#
# COMPACT_ATOMS: atom_id res chain seq x y z
N MET A 1 2.21 -24.99 20.35
CA MET A 1 1.41 -23.73 20.34
C MET A 1 2.23 -22.49 20.73
N GLU A 2 3.23 -22.58 21.57
CA GLU A 2 4.03 -21.42 22.06
C GLU A 2 5.02 -20.88 21.00
N ARG A 3 5.67 -21.74 20.20
CA ARG A 3 6.57 -21.31 19.09
C ARG A 3 5.88 -20.49 18.01
N SER A 4 4.61 -20.76 17.70
CA SER A 4 3.84 -19.99 16.71
C SER A 4 3.45 -18.60 17.21
N ARG A 5 3.29 -18.43 18.53
CA ARG A 5 3.04 -17.11 19.15
C ARG A 5 4.29 -16.22 19.14
N LEU A 6 5.46 -16.79 19.46
CA LEU A 6 6.75 -16.07 19.46
C LEU A 6 7.17 -15.62 18.05
N LEU A 7 6.92 -16.45 17.02
CA LEU A 7 7.18 -16.08 15.63
C LEU A 7 6.24 -14.96 15.14
N ARG A 8 4.98 -14.96 15.58
CA ARG A 8 3.99 -13.92 15.23
C ARG A 8 4.32 -12.58 15.90
N THR A 9 4.77 -12.56 17.16
CA THR A 9 5.19 -11.32 17.83
C THR A 9 6.42 -10.70 17.16
N GLY A 10 7.43 -11.49 16.82
CA GLY A 10 8.63 -10.99 16.15
C GLY A 10 8.38 -10.50 14.71
N ALA A 11 7.39 -11.05 13.99
CA ALA A 11 6.98 -10.55 12.67
C ALA A 11 6.24 -9.22 12.80
N MET A 12 5.35 -9.10 13.79
CA MET A 12 4.60 -7.87 14.07
C MET A 12 5.53 -6.73 14.51
N GLU A 13 6.51 -7.00 15.37
CA GLU A 13 7.51 -6.00 15.80
C GLU A 13 8.37 -5.53 14.63
N ARG A 14 8.81 -6.43 13.75
CA ARG A 14 9.56 -6.08 12.55
C ARG A 14 8.73 -5.27 11.57
N MET A 15 7.45 -5.58 11.40
CA MET A 15 6.53 -4.82 10.57
C MET A 15 6.32 -3.41 11.13
N MET A 16 6.07 -3.27 12.44
CA MET A 16 5.99 -1.97 13.13
C MET A 16 7.26 -1.16 12.93
N TYR A 17 8.43 -1.78 13.09
CA TYR A 17 9.71 -1.12 12.88
C TYR A 17 9.86 -0.60 11.44
N CYS A 18 9.51 -1.40 10.44
CA CYS A 18 9.54 -0.99 9.04
C CYS A 18 8.60 0.19 8.75
N MET A 19 7.37 0.17 9.28
CA MET A 19 6.39 1.25 9.10
C MET A 19 6.88 2.56 9.74
N LEU A 20 7.39 2.50 10.97
CA LEU A 20 7.94 3.65 11.70
C LEU A 20 9.14 4.29 11.01
N HIS A 21 10.00 3.46 10.38
CA HIS A 21 11.21 3.95 9.71
C HIS A 21 10.95 4.53 8.33
N ALA A 22 10.00 3.98 7.58
CA ALA A 22 9.71 4.44 6.21
C ALA A 22 9.14 5.87 6.19
N THR A 23 8.28 6.20 7.15
CA THR A 23 7.59 7.51 7.18
C THR A 23 8.15 8.50 8.21
N GLY A 24 9.17 8.11 8.99
CA GLY A 24 9.72 8.93 10.08
C GLY A 24 8.75 9.11 11.25
N SER A 25 7.65 8.37 11.30
CA SER A 25 6.67 8.42 12.38
C SER A 25 7.20 7.75 13.64
N LYS A 26 7.17 8.48 14.79
CA LYS A 26 7.46 7.93 16.12
C LYS A 26 6.19 7.44 16.85
N LYS A 27 5.02 7.46 16.21
CA LYS A 27 3.78 7.02 16.85
C LYS A 27 3.76 5.52 16.97
N GLU A 28 3.68 5.03 18.21
CA GLU A 28 3.27 3.66 18.49
C GLU A 28 1.92 3.41 17.83
N LEU A 29 1.96 2.58 16.84
CA LEU A 29 0.78 2.13 16.17
C LEU A 29 -0.03 1.29 17.16
N THR A 30 -1.31 1.56 17.29
CA THR A 30 -2.26 0.59 17.81
C THR A 30 -2.33 -0.58 16.82
N ALA A 31 -1.15 -1.16 16.58
CA ALA A 31 -0.83 -2.03 15.48
C ALA A 31 -1.56 -3.36 15.57
N ARG A 32 -1.95 -3.78 16.79
CA ARG A 32 -2.58 -5.09 16.96
C ARG A 32 -3.93 -5.17 16.27
N THR A 33 -4.76 -4.13 16.39
CA THR A 33 -6.08 -4.12 15.75
C THR A 33 -5.95 -4.08 14.23
N TYR A 34 -5.08 -3.23 13.70
CA TYR A 34 -4.81 -3.14 12.27
C TYR A 34 -4.22 -4.45 11.73
N TYR A 35 -3.21 -5.02 12.42
CA TYR A 35 -2.56 -6.26 11.97
C TYR A 35 -3.56 -7.41 11.79
N VAL A 36 -4.48 -7.59 12.74
CA VAL A 36 -5.50 -8.66 12.66
C VAL A 36 -6.37 -8.52 11.40
N LEU A 37 -6.62 -7.29 10.93
CA LEU A 37 -7.47 -7.04 9.76
C LEU A 37 -6.80 -7.37 8.42
N VAL A 38 -5.47 -7.36 8.38
CA VAL A 38 -4.68 -7.54 7.15
C VAL A 38 -3.67 -8.68 7.22
N SER A 39 -3.65 -9.46 8.33
CA SER A 39 -2.64 -10.51 8.55
C SER A 39 -2.69 -11.60 7.49
N ASP A 40 -3.87 -11.98 7.02
CA ASP A 40 -4.07 -12.92 5.94
C ASP A 40 -3.42 -12.46 4.62
N LEU A 41 -3.51 -11.17 4.33
CA LEU A 41 -2.87 -10.56 3.17
C LEU A 41 -1.36 -10.41 3.38
N LEU A 42 -0.94 -9.95 4.57
CA LEU A 42 0.48 -9.75 4.88
C LEU A 42 1.29 -11.04 4.89
N GLU A 43 0.69 -12.16 5.27
CA GLU A 43 1.34 -13.47 5.30
C GLU A 43 1.31 -14.17 3.93
N HIS A 44 0.59 -13.63 2.93
CA HIS A 44 0.47 -14.23 1.61
C HIS A 44 1.72 -14.00 0.76
N ASP A 45 2.23 -15.05 0.13
CA ASP A 45 3.48 -15.04 -0.65
C ASP A 45 3.51 -13.96 -1.74
N GLU A 46 2.41 -13.75 -2.44
CA GLU A 46 2.33 -12.74 -3.51
C GLU A 46 2.41 -11.31 -2.98
N VAL A 47 1.89 -11.04 -1.79
CA VAL A 47 2.05 -9.74 -1.14
C VAL A 47 3.49 -9.59 -0.64
N GLN A 48 4.09 -10.66 -0.09
CA GLN A 48 5.50 -10.66 0.31
C GLN A 48 6.44 -10.47 -0.88
N ARG A 49 6.08 -10.99 -2.06
CA ARG A 49 6.82 -10.82 -3.31
C ARG A 49 7.01 -9.36 -3.72
N LEU A 50 6.10 -8.45 -3.33
CA LEU A 50 6.24 -7.02 -3.58
C LEU A 50 7.51 -6.40 -2.98
N LYS A 51 8.20 -7.09 -2.06
CA LYS A 51 9.50 -6.69 -1.53
C LYS A 51 10.61 -6.73 -2.58
N GLN A 52 10.44 -7.48 -3.65
CA GLN A 52 11.41 -7.64 -4.73
C GLN A 52 11.37 -6.47 -5.72
N PHE A 53 10.27 -5.72 -5.76
CA PHE A 53 10.05 -4.63 -6.70
C PHE A 53 10.30 -3.28 -6.04
N ARG A 54 11.04 -2.41 -6.73
CA ARG A 54 11.28 -1.05 -6.26
C ARG A 54 10.03 -0.19 -6.47
N HIS A 55 9.80 0.70 -5.52
CA HIS A 55 8.84 1.78 -5.63
C HIS A 55 9.58 3.06 -5.24
N HIS A 56 9.63 4.06 -6.07
CA HIS A 56 10.49 5.22 -5.86
C HIS A 56 11.97 4.88 -5.47
N VAL A 57 12.78 5.89 -5.16
CA VAL A 57 14.24 5.76 -5.04
C VAL A 57 14.68 4.88 -3.86
N HIS A 58 13.88 4.80 -2.78
CA HIS A 58 14.33 4.23 -1.49
C HIS A 58 13.36 3.26 -0.82
N THR A 59 12.24 2.95 -1.45
CA THR A 59 11.21 2.07 -0.90
C THR A 59 10.94 0.89 -1.82
N THR A 60 10.44 -0.21 -1.24
CA THR A 60 9.87 -1.31 -2.01
C THR A 60 8.38 -1.10 -2.20
N ARG A 61 7.79 -1.72 -3.22
CA ARG A 61 6.34 -1.68 -3.44
C ARG A 61 5.57 -2.25 -2.24
N PHE A 62 6.11 -3.27 -1.58
CA PHE A 62 5.57 -3.77 -0.32
C PHE A 62 5.47 -2.68 0.76
N GLN A 63 6.57 -1.95 0.98
CA GLN A 63 6.60 -0.91 2.02
C GLN A 63 5.64 0.24 1.70
N HIS A 64 5.61 0.65 0.43
CA HIS A 64 4.65 1.66 -0.03
C HIS A 64 3.20 1.21 0.22
N SER A 65 2.83 0.01 -0.26
CA SER A 65 1.48 -0.54 -0.06
C SER A 65 1.11 -0.68 1.42
N LEU A 66 2.06 -1.06 2.26
CA LEU A 66 1.86 -1.14 3.71
C LEU A 66 1.58 0.25 4.33
N ASN A 67 2.33 1.28 3.91
CA ASN A 67 2.11 2.65 4.35
C ASN A 67 0.74 3.17 3.91
N VAL A 68 0.39 2.97 2.63
CA VAL A 68 -0.93 3.37 2.09
C VAL A 68 -2.06 2.68 2.84
N SER A 69 -1.96 1.38 3.06
CA SER A 69 -2.91 0.58 3.83
C SER A 69 -3.14 1.14 5.23
N TYR A 70 -2.04 1.37 5.96
CA TYR A 70 -2.11 1.82 7.35
C TYR A 70 -2.69 3.25 7.50
N TYR A 71 -2.22 4.19 6.69
CA TYR A 71 -2.72 5.57 6.77
C TYR A 71 -4.18 5.67 6.32
N SER A 72 -4.58 4.89 5.31
CA SER A 72 -5.98 4.80 4.89
C SER A 72 -6.87 4.22 5.99
N TYR A 73 -6.42 3.14 6.66
CA TYR A 73 -7.08 2.59 7.83
C TYR A 73 -7.29 3.65 8.91
N TRP A 74 -6.20 4.33 9.29
CA TRP A 74 -6.25 5.33 10.36
C TRP A 74 -7.20 6.47 10.02
N LEU A 75 -7.15 6.97 8.79
CA LEU A 75 -7.99 8.07 8.35
C LEU A 75 -9.47 7.67 8.27
N CYS A 76 -9.80 6.54 7.65
CA CYS A 76 -11.17 6.03 7.59
C CYS A 76 -11.73 5.75 8.99
N ARG A 77 -10.94 5.15 9.87
CA ARG A 77 -11.34 4.94 11.27
C ARG A 77 -11.66 6.26 11.99
N ARG A 78 -10.86 7.30 11.77
CA ARG A 78 -11.07 8.62 12.38
C ARG A 78 -12.40 9.27 11.97
N PHE A 79 -12.86 8.98 10.75
CA PHE A 79 -14.13 9.49 10.20
C PHE A 79 -15.29 8.49 10.32
N HIS A 80 -15.13 7.37 11.00
CA HIS A 80 -16.13 6.31 11.12
C HIS A 80 -16.61 5.77 9.77
N TRP A 81 -15.67 5.62 8.83
CA TRP A 81 -15.86 5.01 7.52
C TRP A 81 -15.37 3.56 7.53
N ASP A 82 -15.53 2.83 6.41
CA ASP A 82 -15.06 1.44 6.32
C ASP A 82 -13.52 1.37 6.27
N ALA A 83 -12.93 1.38 7.47
CA ALA A 83 -11.49 1.29 7.63
C ALA A 83 -10.93 -0.09 7.26
N VAL A 84 -11.75 -1.15 7.30
CA VAL A 84 -11.32 -2.51 6.97
C VAL A 84 -11.08 -2.62 5.47
N SER A 85 -12.08 -2.26 4.66
CA SER A 85 -11.96 -2.28 3.21
C SER A 85 -10.85 -1.33 2.72
N ALA A 86 -10.73 -0.14 3.32
CA ALA A 86 -9.65 0.80 2.99
C ALA A 86 -8.25 0.22 3.29
N ALA A 87 -8.08 -0.46 4.43
CA ALA A 87 -6.82 -1.10 4.80
C ALA A 87 -6.45 -2.23 3.83
N ARG A 88 -7.38 -3.16 3.60
CA ARG A 88 -7.16 -4.35 2.77
C ARG A 88 -6.88 -3.95 1.32
N ALA A 89 -7.72 -3.11 0.74
CA ALA A 89 -7.52 -2.64 -0.63
C ALA A 89 -6.29 -1.74 -0.77
N GLY A 90 -5.97 -0.90 0.23
CA GLY A 90 -4.75 -0.12 0.25
C GLY A 90 -3.48 -0.97 0.27
N LEU A 91 -3.52 -2.18 0.86
CA LEU A 91 -2.40 -3.13 0.80
C LEU A 91 -2.27 -3.80 -0.59
N LEU A 92 -3.37 -3.93 -1.31
CA LEU A 92 -3.45 -4.65 -2.58
C LEU A 92 -3.46 -3.73 -3.82
N HIS A 93 -3.51 -2.39 -3.64
CA HIS A 93 -3.72 -1.45 -4.75
C HIS A 93 -2.65 -1.54 -5.84
N ASP A 94 -1.43 -1.91 -5.48
CA ASP A 94 -0.26 -2.06 -6.35
C ASP A 94 0.22 -3.51 -6.48
N LEU A 95 -0.71 -4.49 -6.44
CA LEU A 95 -0.38 -5.90 -6.57
C LEU A 95 -0.06 -6.29 -8.02
N TYR A 96 1.09 -5.83 -8.53
CA TYR A 96 1.63 -6.20 -9.84
C TYR A 96 3.14 -6.51 -9.75
N PHE A 97 3.70 -7.28 -10.72
CA PHE A 97 4.97 -8.00 -10.59
C PHE A 97 5.95 -7.72 -11.74
N TYR A 98 6.16 -6.45 -12.06
CA TYR A 98 7.19 -5.99 -12.99
C TYR A 98 7.75 -4.63 -12.49
N GLU A 99 8.97 -4.29 -12.89
CA GLU A 99 9.52 -2.97 -12.58
C GLU A 99 8.86 -1.91 -13.47
N THR A 100 8.50 -0.77 -12.89
CA THR A 100 7.82 0.32 -13.62
C THR A 100 8.67 0.84 -14.79
N SER A 101 10.01 0.78 -14.66
CA SER A 101 10.97 1.14 -15.71
C SER A 101 10.96 0.19 -16.91
N GLU A 102 10.46 -1.04 -16.73
CA GLU A 102 10.38 -2.06 -17.77
C GLU A 102 9.06 -2.00 -18.56
N TYR A 103 8.14 -1.12 -18.15
CA TYR A 103 6.86 -0.99 -18.82
C TYR A 103 7.00 -0.34 -20.18
N ASP A 104 6.80 -1.14 -21.23
CA ASP A 104 6.81 -0.67 -22.61
C ASP A 104 5.37 -0.38 -23.07
N ARG A 105 5.07 0.90 -23.27
CA ARG A 105 3.76 1.35 -23.72
C ARG A 105 3.44 0.88 -25.15
N GLU A 106 4.44 0.75 -26.01
CA GLU A 106 4.23 0.35 -27.41
C GLU A 106 3.80 -1.12 -27.52
N GLN A 107 4.28 -1.96 -26.58
CA GLN A 107 3.90 -3.37 -26.51
C GLN A 107 2.62 -3.59 -25.67
N ALA A 108 2.13 -2.58 -24.97
CA ALA A 108 0.94 -2.68 -24.16
C ALA A 108 -0.34 -2.74 -25.01
N PRO A 109 -1.36 -3.53 -24.62
CA PRO A 109 -2.64 -3.58 -25.30
C PRO A 109 -3.22 -2.16 -25.48
N ASN A 110 -3.57 -1.78 -26.71
CA ASN A 110 -4.10 -0.45 -27.05
C ASN A 110 -3.18 0.72 -26.65
N GLN A 111 -1.88 0.49 -26.49
CA GLN A 111 -0.87 1.50 -26.11
C GLN A 111 -1.27 2.32 -24.87
N ILE A 112 -1.95 1.69 -23.92
CA ILE A 112 -2.37 2.33 -22.67
C ILE A 112 -1.16 2.70 -21.81
N SER A 113 -1.26 3.79 -21.05
CA SER A 113 -0.20 4.21 -20.15
C SER A 113 -0.10 3.26 -18.95
N HIS A 114 1.10 3.15 -18.36
CA HIS A 114 1.31 2.43 -17.11
C HIS A 114 0.30 2.85 -16.01
N LEU A 115 0.05 4.14 -15.88
CA LEU A 115 -0.87 4.71 -14.88
C LEU A 115 -2.32 4.22 -15.03
N THR A 116 -2.70 3.80 -16.24
CA THR A 116 -4.04 3.25 -16.51
C THR A 116 -4.03 1.71 -16.47
N PHE A 117 -2.89 1.10 -16.77
CA PHE A 117 -2.75 -0.35 -16.88
C PHE A 117 -2.58 -1.02 -15.52
N HIS A 118 -1.64 -0.53 -14.67
CA HIS A 118 -1.31 -1.23 -13.43
C HIS A 118 -2.49 -1.37 -12.45
N PRO A 119 -3.45 -0.40 -12.30
CA PRO A 119 -4.60 -0.60 -11.42
C PRO A 119 -5.49 -1.78 -11.84
N LYS A 120 -5.66 -1.95 -13.17
CA LYS A 120 -6.44 -3.07 -13.71
C LYS A 120 -5.73 -4.40 -13.49
N LEU A 121 -4.40 -4.42 -13.68
CA LEU A 121 -3.60 -5.61 -13.42
C LEU A 121 -3.56 -5.95 -11.94
N ALA A 122 -3.44 -4.95 -11.06
CA ALA A 122 -3.51 -5.14 -9.61
C ALA A 122 -4.86 -5.71 -9.18
N LEU A 123 -5.97 -5.19 -9.73
CA LEU A 123 -7.30 -5.72 -9.48
C LEU A 123 -7.43 -7.17 -9.96
N LEU A 124 -6.93 -7.50 -11.16
CA LEU A 124 -6.95 -8.87 -11.68
C LEU A 124 -6.18 -9.81 -10.76
N ASN A 125 -4.94 -9.46 -10.41
CA ASN A 125 -4.08 -10.25 -9.54
C ASN A 125 -4.70 -10.45 -8.15
N ALA A 126 -5.25 -9.40 -7.56
CA ALA A 126 -5.92 -9.47 -6.27
C ALA A 126 -7.20 -10.32 -6.32
N SER A 127 -8.03 -10.18 -7.37
CA SER A 127 -9.26 -10.94 -7.51
C SER A 127 -9.05 -12.43 -7.73
N MET A 128 -7.91 -12.82 -8.31
CA MET A 128 -7.55 -14.24 -8.49
C MET A 128 -7.13 -14.92 -7.18
N ARG A 129 -6.74 -14.17 -6.16
CA ARG A 129 -6.12 -14.69 -4.93
C ARG A 129 -6.94 -14.42 -3.68
N PHE A 130 -7.72 -13.36 -3.69
CA PHE A 130 -8.45 -12.89 -2.52
C PHE A 130 -9.94 -12.67 -2.85
N SER A 131 -10.79 -12.95 -1.88
CA SER A 131 -12.20 -12.58 -1.98
C SER A 131 -12.35 -11.08 -1.70
N LEU A 132 -12.59 -10.30 -2.75
CA LEU A 132 -12.72 -8.84 -2.67
C LEU A 132 -14.19 -8.43 -2.72
N ASN A 133 -14.60 -7.54 -1.83
CA ASN A 133 -15.89 -6.88 -1.91
C ASN A 133 -15.93 -5.78 -3.00
N ALA A 134 -17.12 -5.20 -3.27
CA ALA A 134 -17.29 -4.19 -4.31
C ALA A 134 -16.47 -2.92 -4.04
N MET A 135 -16.36 -2.49 -2.78
CA MET A 135 -15.59 -1.32 -2.38
C MET A 135 -14.09 -1.55 -2.55
N GLU A 136 -13.57 -2.72 -2.14
CA GLU A 136 -12.15 -3.06 -2.33
C GLU A 136 -11.76 -3.08 -3.81
N LYS A 137 -12.63 -3.60 -4.68
CA LYS A 137 -12.42 -3.57 -6.14
C LYS A 137 -12.40 -2.15 -6.69
N ASP A 138 -13.31 -1.31 -6.25
CA ASP A 138 -13.37 0.11 -6.65
C ASP A 138 -12.11 0.87 -6.19
N ILE A 139 -11.67 0.65 -4.95
CA ILE A 139 -10.44 1.24 -4.42
C ILE A 139 -9.25 0.87 -5.31
N ILE A 140 -9.05 -0.42 -5.57
CA ILE A 140 -7.89 -0.91 -6.32
C ILE A 140 -7.89 -0.35 -7.75
N VAL A 141 -9.02 -0.38 -8.46
CA VAL A 141 -9.04 0.03 -9.86
C VAL A 141 -9.00 1.55 -10.06
N HIS A 142 -9.42 2.33 -9.06
CA HIS A 142 -9.51 3.79 -9.18
C HIS A 142 -8.47 4.54 -8.33
N HIS A 143 -7.49 3.85 -7.70
CA HIS A 143 -6.52 4.53 -6.84
C HIS A 143 -5.71 5.61 -7.59
N MET A 144 -5.58 5.51 -8.91
CA MET A 144 -4.87 6.52 -9.72
C MET A 144 -5.72 7.78 -10.03
N TRP A 145 -6.94 7.91 -9.51
CA TRP A 145 -7.68 9.16 -9.64
C TRP A 145 -6.93 10.33 -8.94
N PRO A 146 -6.93 11.56 -9.48
CA PRO A 146 -7.60 12.04 -10.71
C PRO A 146 -6.80 11.85 -12.00
N ILE A 147 -5.60 11.24 -11.95
CA ILE A 147 -4.74 11.02 -13.12
C ILE A 147 -5.45 10.08 -14.10
N SER A 148 -6.02 8.98 -13.61
CA SER A 148 -7.01 8.21 -14.35
C SER A 148 -8.34 8.97 -14.28
N ARG A 149 -8.97 9.26 -15.42
CA ARG A 149 -10.21 10.05 -15.48
C ARG A 149 -11.42 9.33 -14.87
N GLN A 150 -11.32 8.04 -14.56
CA GLN A 150 -12.39 7.25 -13.97
C GLN A 150 -12.54 7.59 -12.49
N ARG A 151 -13.70 8.15 -12.15
CA ARG A 151 -13.99 8.62 -10.79
C ARG A 151 -14.31 7.45 -9.86
N PRO A 152 -13.73 7.41 -8.64
CA PRO A 152 -14.12 6.49 -7.59
C PRO A 152 -15.61 6.60 -7.20
N GLN A 153 -16.22 5.48 -6.80
CA GLN A 153 -17.62 5.43 -6.38
C GLN A 153 -17.78 5.60 -4.87
N TYR A 154 -16.79 5.18 -4.08
CA TYR A 154 -16.83 5.21 -2.63
C TYR A 154 -15.91 6.30 -2.08
N LYS A 155 -16.29 6.87 -0.94
CA LYS A 155 -15.48 7.87 -0.23
C LYS A 155 -14.13 7.31 0.23
N GLU A 156 -14.09 6.03 0.61
CA GLU A 156 -12.90 5.29 0.96
C GLU A 156 -11.92 5.21 -0.21
N SER A 157 -12.43 5.07 -1.43
CA SER A 157 -11.59 5.06 -2.65
C SER A 157 -10.91 6.41 -2.89
N PHE A 158 -11.57 7.53 -2.58
CA PHE A 158 -10.93 8.85 -2.61
C PHE A 158 -9.85 8.97 -1.54
N VAL A 159 -10.10 8.43 -0.33
CA VAL A 159 -9.11 8.43 0.75
C VAL A 159 -7.86 7.66 0.33
N VAL A 160 -8.01 6.43 -0.15
CA VAL A 160 -6.86 5.60 -0.56
C VAL A 160 -6.11 6.26 -1.71
N SER A 161 -6.82 6.81 -2.71
CA SER A 161 -6.21 7.56 -3.82
C SER A 161 -5.42 8.78 -3.33
N PHE A 162 -5.93 9.52 -2.35
CA PHE A 162 -5.22 10.66 -1.76
C PHE A 162 -4.00 10.20 -0.94
N VAL A 163 -4.19 9.19 -0.08
CA VAL A 163 -3.13 8.66 0.79
C VAL A 163 -1.99 8.07 -0.03
N ASP A 164 -2.27 7.37 -1.12
CA ASP A 164 -1.27 6.85 -2.05
C ASP A 164 -0.32 7.96 -2.52
N LYS A 165 -0.86 9.05 -3.04
CA LYS A 165 -0.08 10.20 -3.52
C LYS A 165 0.65 10.92 -2.39
N TYR A 166 0.01 11.05 -1.24
CA TYR A 166 0.62 11.64 -0.05
C TYR A 166 1.83 10.83 0.42
N VAL A 167 1.69 9.50 0.50
CA VAL A 167 2.76 8.58 0.88
C VAL A 167 3.90 8.64 -0.16
N ALA A 168 3.59 8.64 -1.46
CA ALA A 168 4.58 8.75 -2.52
C ALA A 168 5.44 10.04 -2.37
N VAL A 169 4.80 11.18 -2.07
CA VAL A 169 5.51 12.45 -1.80
C VAL A 169 6.40 12.34 -0.56
N LEU A 170 5.89 11.78 0.55
CA LEU A 170 6.68 11.58 1.76
C LEU A 170 7.90 10.69 1.51
N GLU A 171 7.73 9.60 0.78
CA GLU A 171 8.81 8.65 0.45
C GLU A 171 9.87 9.30 -0.44
N TYR A 172 9.45 10.12 -1.39
CA TYR A 172 10.37 10.87 -2.24
C TYR A 172 11.25 11.85 -1.44
N PHE A 173 10.67 12.57 -0.48
CA PHE A 173 11.38 13.56 0.34
C PHE A 173 12.05 12.99 1.60
N ALA A 174 11.78 11.73 1.97
CA ALA A 174 12.34 11.12 3.19
C ALA A 174 13.86 11.21 3.33
N PRO A 175 14.68 11.04 2.27
CA PRO A 175 16.13 11.17 2.36
C PRO A 175 16.58 12.60 2.71
N LEU A 176 15.89 13.61 2.17
CA LEU A 176 16.19 15.02 2.46
C LEU A 176 15.94 15.34 3.93
N PHE A 177 14.80 14.90 4.47
CA PHE A 177 14.47 15.09 5.89
C PHE A 177 15.46 14.38 6.83
N ARG A 178 15.96 13.19 6.44
CA ARG A 178 16.98 12.46 7.22
C ARG A 178 18.31 13.24 7.25
N ARG A 179 18.76 13.79 6.11
CA ARG A 179 19.96 14.60 6.03
C ARG A 179 19.87 15.87 6.87
N MET A 180 18.76 16.60 6.79
CA MET A 180 18.52 17.79 7.59
C MET A 180 18.55 17.51 9.11
N ARG A 181 18.00 16.37 9.55
CA ARG A 181 18.05 15.97 10.98
C ARG A 181 19.45 15.57 11.43
N ALA A 182 20.23 14.90 10.58
CA ALA A 182 21.60 14.52 10.89
C ALA A 182 22.56 15.73 10.97
N SER A 183 22.27 16.82 10.24
CA SER A 183 23.04 18.07 10.28
C SER A 183 22.66 18.99 11.46
N ALA A 184 21.53 18.70 12.14
CA ALA A 184 21.05 19.51 13.27
C ALA A 184 21.30 18.85 14.64
N ALA A 185 21.92 17.68 14.65
CA ALA A 185 22.30 16.92 15.85
C ALA A 185 23.80 16.91 16.07
#